data_bbade2a94779728e76e65045fe043b91
#
_entry.id   bbade2a94779728e76e65045fe043b91
#
_cell.length_a   1.000
_cell.length_b   1.000
_cell.length_c   1.000
_cell.angle_alpha   90.00
_cell.angle_beta   90.00
_cell.angle_gamma   90.00
#
_symmetry.space_group_name_H-M   'P 1'
#
loop_
_entity.id
_entity.type
_entity.pdbx_description
1 polymer ?
#
loop_
_entity_poly.entity_id
_entity_poly.type
_entity_poly.pdbx_seq_one_letter_code
_entity_poly.pdbx_strand_id
1 'polypeptide(L)'
;WTTKNINQLIDDILNFNNKESYRLGTIVLQEDEEQNNILNIVDGQQRTISLFLIYFALNELQKKEVQDIKVQINWEFENEISQYNIQNNYQVIKQRISEPEFDEKTINFLFHNCEVVLVTLKDLTEAFQFFDSQNARGKELEPHDLLKAYHLREMNDVDEREKSIIVHDWENIKSDELSSLFCNYL
;
A
#
# COMPACT_ATOMS: atom_id res chain seq x y z
N TRP A 1 -6.57 0.18 3.75
CA TRP A 1 -7.57 -0.57 2.98
C TRP A 1 -8.45 -1.38 3.92
N THR A 2 -9.73 -1.35 3.63
CA THR A 2 -10.75 -2.14 4.29
C THR A 2 -11.08 -3.37 3.43
N THR A 3 -11.91 -4.25 3.95
CA THR A 3 -12.40 -5.44 3.23
C THR A 3 -13.10 -5.08 1.90
N LYS A 4 -13.67 -3.86 1.78
CA LYS A 4 -14.24 -3.37 0.52
C LYS A 4 -13.18 -3.26 -0.58
N ASN A 5 -12.01 -2.72 -0.26
CA ASN A 5 -10.91 -2.58 -1.24
C ASN A 5 -10.35 -3.94 -1.65
N ILE A 6 -10.30 -4.89 -0.71
CA ILE A 6 -9.89 -6.28 -1.00
C ILE A 6 -10.86 -6.97 -1.95
N ASN A 7 -12.16 -6.87 -1.66
CA ASN A 7 -13.18 -7.42 -2.56
C ASN A 7 -13.08 -6.82 -3.95
N GLN A 8 -12.92 -5.49 -4.06
CA GLN A 8 -12.75 -4.83 -5.35
C GLN A 8 -11.52 -5.36 -6.11
N LEU A 9 -10.37 -5.53 -5.43
CA LEU A 9 -9.16 -6.06 -6.04
C LEU A 9 -9.38 -7.49 -6.58
N ILE A 10 -10.03 -8.35 -5.80
CA ILE A 10 -10.31 -9.73 -6.21
C ILE A 10 -11.34 -9.76 -7.35
N ASP A 11 -12.38 -8.93 -7.28
CA ASP A 11 -13.37 -8.80 -8.34
C ASP A 11 -12.73 -8.33 -9.65
N ASP A 12 -11.81 -7.37 -9.58
CA ASP A 12 -11.08 -6.90 -10.76
C ASP A 12 -10.24 -8.03 -11.37
N ILE A 13 -9.51 -8.81 -10.56
CA ILE A 13 -8.73 -9.96 -11.04
C ILE A 13 -9.64 -10.99 -11.72
N LEU A 14 -10.79 -11.32 -11.12
CA LEU A 14 -11.77 -12.26 -11.69
C LEU A 14 -12.36 -11.75 -12.99
N ASN A 15 -12.77 -10.48 -13.04
CA ASN A 15 -13.42 -9.88 -14.20
C ASN A 15 -12.46 -9.73 -15.41
N PHE A 16 -11.18 -9.57 -15.13
CA PHE A 16 -10.18 -9.31 -16.18
C PHE A 16 -9.34 -10.54 -16.54
N ASN A 17 -9.54 -11.72 -15.94
CA ASN A 17 -8.74 -12.92 -16.16
C ASN A 17 -8.81 -13.51 -17.59
N ASN A 18 -9.59 -12.93 -18.48
CA ASN A 18 -9.66 -13.27 -19.89
C ASN A 18 -8.88 -12.29 -20.80
N LYS A 19 -8.26 -11.24 -20.22
CA LYS A 19 -7.45 -10.27 -20.97
C LYS A 19 -5.99 -10.74 -21.06
N GLU A 20 -5.26 -10.14 -22.01
CA GLU A 20 -3.83 -10.40 -22.15
C GLU A 20 -3.04 -9.89 -20.95
N SER A 21 -3.40 -8.73 -20.43
CA SER A 21 -2.83 -8.19 -19.19
C SER A 21 -3.81 -7.28 -18.45
N TYR A 22 -3.55 -7.07 -17.15
CA TYR A 22 -4.30 -6.15 -16.31
C TYR A 22 -3.36 -5.39 -15.39
N ARG A 23 -3.45 -4.06 -15.42
CA ARG A 23 -2.62 -3.20 -14.61
C ARG A 23 -3.27 -2.96 -13.24
N LEU A 24 -2.64 -3.49 -12.20
CA LEU A 24 -3.07 -3.34 -10.80
C LEU A 24 -2.80 -1.94 -10.24
N GLY A 25 -1.90 -1.18 -10.84
CA GLY A 25 -1.58 0.20 -10.48
C GLY A 25 -0.09 0.49 -10.38
N THR A 26 0.27 1.54 -9.64
CA THR A 26 1.65 2.00 -9.48
C THR A 26 2.13 1.73 -8.07
N ILE A 27 3.41 1.39 -7.92
CA ILE A 27 4.15 1.35 -6.66
C ILE A 27 5.32 2.32 -6.82
N VAL A 28 5.46 3.25 -5.90
CA VAL A 28 6.55 4.24 -5.88
C VAL A 28 7.54 3.84 -4.80
N LEU A 29 8.78 3.69 -5.20
CA LEU A 29 9.89 3.30 -4.35
C LEU A 29 10.90 4.45 -4.30
N GLN A 30 11.49 4.68 -3.14
CA GLN A 30 12.61 5.58 -2.95
C GLN A 30 13.85 4.77 -2.60
N GLU A 31 14.94 5.01 -3.30
CA GLU A 31 16.25 4.46 -2.95
C GLU A 31 16.79 5.15 -1.69
N ASP A 32 17.17 4.35 -0.68
CA ASP A 32 17.86 4.88 0.48
C ASP A 32 19.35 5.03 0.15
N GLU A 33 19.82 6.27 0.06
CA GLU A 33 21.22 6.55 -0.29
C GLU A 33 22.22 6.10 0.80
N GLU A 34 21.78 6.05 2.06
CA GLU A 34 22.62 5.64 3.19
C GLU A 34 22.71 4.13 3.33
N GLN A 35 21.67 3.43 2.94
CA GLN A 35 21.56 1.98 3.02
C GLN A 35 21.46 1.36 1.62
N ASN A 36 22.61 1.10 1.02
CA ASN A 36 22.69 0.49 -0.31
C ASN A 36 21.75 -0.71 -0.46
N ASN A 37 20.86 -0.66 -1.43
CA ASN A 37 19.85 -1.67 -1.80
C ASN A 37 18.59 -1.74 -0.93
N ILE A 38 18.30 -0.76 -0.07
CA ILE A 38 16.99 -0.65 0.56
C ILE A 38 16.11 0.26 -0.30
N LEU A 39 14.90 -0.23 -0.58
CA LEU A 39 13.86 0.52 -1.29
C LEU A 39 12.70 0.75 -0.33
N ASN A 40 12.46 2.01 0.00
CA ASN A 40 11.33 2.43 0.81
C ASN A 40 10.08 2.58 -0.05
N ILE A 41 8.96 2.01 0.36
CA ILE A 41 7.69 2.18 -0.38
C ILE A 41 7.08 3.53 0.02
N VAL A 42 7.06 4.47 -0.91
CA VAL A 42 6.46 5.80 -0.73
C VAL A 42 4.96 5.76 -1.04
N ASP A 43 4.58 5.06 -2.11
CA ASP A 43 3.17 4.83 -2.48
C ASP A 43 2.96 3.39 -2.94
N GLY A 44 1.70 2.91 -2.80
CA GLY A 44 1.34 1.55 -3.15
C GLY A 44 1.49 0.54 -2.00
N GLN A 45 1.76 0.98 -0.77
CA GLN A 45 1.90 0.12 0.41
C GLN A 45 0.71 -0.84 0.57
N GLN A 46 -0.50 -0.31 0.52
CA GLN A 46 -1.72 -1.11 0.71
C GLN A 46 -1.92 -2.17 -0.37
N ARG A 47 -1.59 -1.83 -1.61
CA ARG A 47 -1.61 -2.76 -2.75
C ARG A 47 -0.60 -3.86 -2.55
N THR A 48 0.63 -3.50 -2.22
CA THR A 48 1.71 -4.43 -1.93
C THR A 48 1.32 -5.41 -0.83
N ILE A 49 0.85 -4.91 0.32
CA ILE A 49 0.38 -5.75 1.43
C ILE A 49 -0.72 -6.70 0.96
N SER A 50 -1.71 -6.21 0.21
CA SER A 50 -2.83 -7.04 -0.23
C SER A 50 -2.40 -8.17 -1.18
N LEU A 51 -1.48 -7.90 -2.10
CA LEU A 51 -0.93 -8.92 -2.99
C LEU A 51 -0.13 -9.98 -2.22
N PHE A 52 0.62 -9.58 -1.21
CA PHE A 52 1.30 -10.53 -0.34
C PHE A 52 0.33 -11.36 0.51
N LEU A 53 -0.74 -10.77 1.03
CA LEU A 53 -1.77 -11.52 1.75
C LEU A 53 -2.44 -12.57 0.84
N ILE A 54 -2.69 -12.24 -0.44
CA ILE A 54 -3.21 -13.20 -1.43
C ILE A 54 -2.18 -14.33 -1.63
N TYR A 55 -0.90 -13.98 -1.84
CA TYR A 55 0.16 -14.98 -1.98
C TYR A 55 0.23 -15.92 -0.78
N PHE A 56 0.24 -15.39 0.46
CA PHE A 56 0.28 -16.23 1.67
C PHE A 56 -0.93 -17.15 1.79
N ALA A 57 -2.12 -16.64 1.48
CA ALA A 57 -3.32 -17.43 1.53
C ALA A 57 -3.32 -18.57 0.48
N LEU A 58 -2.84 -18.31 -0.73
CA LEU A 58 -2.65 -19.33 -1.78
C LEU A 58 -1.59 -20.37 -1.38
N ASN A 59 -0.51 -19.93 -0.74
CA ASN A 59 0.53 -20.82 -0.24
C ASN A 59 0.02 -21.71 0.91
N GLU A 60 -0.77 -21.14 1.83
CA GLU A 60 -1.43 -21.92 2.90
C GLU A 60 -2.39 -22.98 2.34
N LEU A 61 -3.08 -22.66 1.23
CA LEU A 61 -3.92 -23.62 0.50
C LEU A 61 -3.12 -24.60 -0.39
N GLN A 62 -1.79 -24.54 -0.33
CA GLN A 62 -0.87 -25.40 -1.09
C GLN A 62 -1.13 -25.40 -2.59
N LYS A 63 -1.50 -24.22 -3.14
CA LYS A 63 -1.68 -24.07 -4.59
C LYS A 63 -0.34 -24.23 -5.30
N LYS A 64 -0.31 -25.04 -6.37
CA LYS A 64 0.93 -25.41 -7.08
C LYS A 64 1.61 -24.19 -7.72
N GLU A 65 0.83 -23.22 -8.16
CA GLU A 65 1.25 -22.02 -8.87
C GLU A 65 2.16 -21.11 -8.03
N VAL A 66 2.16 -21.28 -6.71
CA VAL A 66 2.95 -20.45 -5.79
C VAL A 66 4.06 -21.21 -5.05
N GLN A 67 4.18 -22.54 -5.24
CA GLN A 67 5.12 -23.36 -4.47
C GLN A 67 6.60 -23.00 -4.71
N ASP A 68 6.93 -22.53 -5.91
CA ASP A 68 8.30 -22.15 -6.28
C ASP A 68 8.65 -20.71 -5.91
N ILE A 69 7.67 -19.93 -5.44
CA ILE A 69 7.87 -18.54 -5.05
C ILE A 69 8.31 -18.51 -3.60
N LYS A 70 9.55 -18.03 -3.33
CA LYS A 70 10.07 -17.86 -1.99
C LYS A 70 10.05 -16.39 -1.62
N VAL A 71 9.19 -16.03 -0.68
CA VAL A 71 9.12 -14.67 -0.14
C VAL A 71 9.43 -14.72 1.34
N GLN A 72 10.40 -13.93 1.77
CA GLN A 72 10.65 -13.67 3.20
C GLN A 72 10.11 -12.27 3.50
N ILE A 73 9.21 -12.20 4.45
CA ILE A 73 8.65 -10.93 4.90
C ILE A 73 8.72 -10.88 6.41
N ASN A 74 9.29 -9.80 6.91
CA ASN A 74 9.25 -9.46 8.33
C ASN A 74 8.46 -8.17 8.46
N TRP A 75 7.17 -8.28 8.72
CA TRP A 75 6.31 -7.12 8.93
C TRP A 75 6.02 -6.93 10.41
N GLU A 76 6.34 -5.76 10.89
CA GLU A 76 5.94 -5.30 12.20
C GLU A 76 4.97 -4.12 12.01
N PHE A 77 3.77 -4.27 12.50
CA PHE A 77 2.77 -3.21 12.48
C PHE A 77 2.50 -2.79 13.93
N GLU A 78 2.90 -1.61 14.28
CA GLU A 78 2.70 -1.07 15.63
C GLU A 78 1.26 -0.58 15.85
N ASN A 79 0.59 -0.14 14.79
CA ASN A 79 -0.74 0.43 14.86
C ASN A 79 -1.84 -0.65 14.93
N GLU A 80 -2.65 -0.64 15.99
CA GLU A 80 -3.72 -1.61 16.23
C GLU A 80 -4.78 -1.63 15.11
N ILE A 81 -5.10 -0.46 14.52
CA ILE A 81 -6.05 -0.37 13.41
C ILE A 81 -5.49 -1.08 12.16
N SER A 82 -4.20 -0.93 11.90
CA SER A 82 -3.53 -1.62 10.80
C SER A 82 -3.53 -3.13 11.03
N GLN A 83 -3.20 -3.58 12.23
CA GLN A 83 -3.24 -5.01 12.59
C GLN A 83 -4.64 -5.58 12.41
N TYR A 84 -5.66 -4.90 12.92
CA TYR A 84 -7.05 -5.30 12.77
C TYR A 84 -7.50 -5.40 11.30
N ASN A 85 -7.19 -4.37 10.51
CA ASN A 85 -7.53 -4.37 9.08
C ASN A 85 -6.81 -5.48 8.31
N ILE A 86 -5.53 -5.72 8.59
CA ILE A 86 -4.76 -6.80 7.95
C ILE A 86 -5.37 -8.16 8.27
N GLN A 87 -5.72 -8.41 9.55
CA GLN A 87 -6.36 -9.66 9.95
C GLN A 87 -7.70 -9.86 9.25
N ASN A 88 -8.56 -8.84 9.23
CA ASN A 88 -9.86 -8.92 8.56
C ASN A 88 -9.71 -9.12 7.04
N ASN A 89 -8.80 -8.37 6.42
CA ASN A 89 -8.51 -8.49 5.01
C ASN A 89 -8.01 -9.90 4.66
N TYR A 90 -7.14 -10.46 5.50
CA TYR A 90 -6.65 -11.83 5.30
C TYR A 90 -7.77 -12.88 5.36
N GLN A 91 -8.72 -12.75 6.29
CA GLN A 91 -9.86 -13.66 6.37
C GLN A 91 -10.76 -13.57 5.13
N VAL A 92 -11.03 -12.35 4.65
CA VAL A 92 -11.80 -12.14 3.42
C VAL A 92 -11.07 -12.72 2.21
N ILE A 93 -9.76 -12.51 2.10
CA ILE A 93 -8.95 -13.10 1.03
C ILE A 93 -9.06 -14.62 1.05
N LYS A 94 -8.85 -15.26 2.22
CA LYS A 94 -8.93 -16.72 2.35
C LYS A 94 -10.30 -17.25 1.92
N GLN A 95 -11.37 -16.57 2.30
CA GLN A 95 -12.71 -16.95 1.86
C GLN A 95 -12.83 -16.86 0.34
N ARG A 96 -12.50 -15.70 -0.25
CA ARG A 96 -12.68 -15.42 -1.67
C ARG A 96 -11.83 -16.31 -2.58
N ILE A 97 -10.58 -16.59 -2.22
CA ILE A 97 -9.72 -17.49 -3.01
C ILE A 97 -10.08 -18.97 -2.86
N SER A 98 -10.92 -19.32 -1.87
CA SER A 98 -11.46 -20.68 -1.72
C SER A 98 -12.73 -20.91 -2.53
N GLU A 99 -13.32 -19.86 -3.10
CA GLU A 99 -14.49 -19.94 -3.96
C GLU A 99 -14.12 -20.60 -5.32
N PRO A 100 -15.02 -21.40 -5.92
CA PRO A 100 -14.74 -22.10 -7.18
C PRO A 100 -14.35 -21.18 -8.35
N GLU A 101 -14.77 -19.91 -8.28
CA GLU A 101 -14.49 -18.89 -9.31
C GLU A 101 -13.01 -18.46 -9.32
N PHE A 102 -12.31 -18.58 -8.18
CA PHE A 102 -10.89 -18.31 -8.06
C PHE A 102 -10.08 -19.57 -8.39
N ASP A 103 -10.16 -19.98 -9.64
CA ASP A 103 -9.57 -21.20 -10.17
C ASP A 103 -8.09 -21.08 -10.55
N GLU A 104 -7.48 -22.15 -11.03
CA GLU A 104 -6.09 -22.21 -11.50
C GLU A 104 -5.82 -21.17 -12.60
N LYS A 105 -6.78 -20.93 -13.49
CA LYS A 105 -6.65 -19.93 -14.55
C LYS A 105 -6.52 -18.52 -13.96
N THR A 106 -7.33 -18.20 -12.97
CA THR A 106 -7.29 -16.89 -12.27
C THR A 106 -5.98 -16.70 -11.50
N ILE A 107 -5.48 -17.77 -10.85
CA ILE A 107 -4.18 -17.74 -10.17
C ILE A 107 -3.06 -17.48 -11.18
N ASN A 108 -3.03 -18.21 -12.29
CA ASN A 108 -2.04 -18.01 -13.35
C ASN A 108 -2.12 -16.59 -13.95
N PHE A 109 -3.34 -16.08 -14.15
CA PHE A 109 -3.52 -14.70 -14.62
C PHE A 109 -2.94 -13.67 -13.63
N LEU A 110 -3.19 -13.85 -12.33
CA LEU A 110 -2.64 -12.96 -11.31
C LEU A 110 -1.10 -12.91 -11.33
N PHE A 111 -0.43 -14.05 -11.47
CA PHE A 111 1.03 -14.11 -11.38
C PHE A 111 1.76 -13.83 -12.71
N HIS A 112 1.12 -14.01 -13.84
CA HIS A 112 1.78 -13.89 -15.15
C HIS A 112 1.24 -12.76 -16.03
N ASN A 113 0.03 -12.29 -15.79
CA ASN A 113 -0.64 -11.31 -16.63
C ASN A 113 -1.05 -10.02 -15.89
N CYS A 114 -1.07 -10.04 -14.55
CA CYS A 114 -1.24 -8.81 -13.78
C CYS A 114 0.09 -8.07 -13.66
N GLU A 115 0.05 -6.76 -13.88
CA GLU A 115 1.21 -5.89 -13.93
C GLU A 115 1.12 -4.78 -12.88
N VAL A 116 2.25 -4.41 -12.30
CA VAL A 116 2.41 -3.19 -11.52
C VAL A 116 3.46 -2.31 -12.19
N VAL A 117 3.23 -1.01 -12.18
CA VAL A 117 4.25 -0.03 -12.61
C VAL A 117 5.12 0.28 -11.40
N LEU A 118 6.41 -0.05 -11.47
CA LEU A 118 7.38 0.35 -10.47
C LEU A 118 8.04 1.66 -10.90
N VAL A 119 7.98 2.65 -10.04
CA VAL A 119 8.68 3.93 -10.20
C VAL A 119 9.70 4.02 -9.07
N THR A 120 10.99 4.02 -9.41
CA THR A 120 12.06 4.17 -8.43
C THR A 120 12.64 5.57 -8.54
N LEU A 121 12.67 6.28 -7.43
CA LEU A 121 13.15 7.64 -7.30
C LEU A 121 14.32 7.67 -6.30
N LYS A 122 15.29 8.54 -6.58
CA LYS A 122 16.47 8.69 -5.71
C LYS A 122 16.25 9.77 -4.66
N ASP A 123 15.53 10.82 -5.04
CA ASP A 123 15.26 11.96 -4.17
C ASP A 123 13.86 11.83 -3.54
N LEU A 124 13.79 12.00 -2.24
CA LEU A 124 12.55 12.00 -1.48
C LEU A 124 11.61 13.15 -1.93
N THR A 125 12.17 14.28 -2.32
CA THR A 125 11.41 15.42 -2.85
C THR A 125 10.73 15.09 -4.18
N GLU A 126 11.44 14.40 -5.08
CA GLU A 126 10.86 13.89 -6.33
C GLU A 126 9.76 12.87 -6.07
N ALA A 127 9.95 12.00 -5.06
CA ALA A 127 8.96 11.02 -4.67
C ALA A 127 7.66 11.69 -4.19
N PHE A 128 7.76 12.73 -3.38
CA PHE A 128 6.61 13.51 -2.93
C PHE A 128 5.92 14.26 -4.08
N GLN A 129 6.68 14.91 -4.97
CA GLN A 129 6.11 15.59 -6.14
C GLN A 129 5.38 14.60 -7.06
N PHE A 130 5.93 13.42 -7.27
CA PHE A 130 5.29 12.38 -8.05
C PHE A 130 3.99 11.92 -7.36
N PHE A 131 4.04 11.66 -6.05
CA PHE A 131 2.88 11.29 -5.24
C PHE A 131 1.76 12.33 -5.31
N ASP A 132 2.09 13.61 -5.12
CA ASP A 132 1.14 14.73 -5.21
C ASP A 132 0.50 14.80 -6.61
N SER A 133 1.29 14.62 -7.66
CA SER A 133 0.79 14.64 -9.04
C SER A 133 -0.16 13.48 -9.36
N GLN A 134 0.05 12.31 -8.76
CA GLN A 134 -0.82 11.14 -8.92
C GLN A 134 -2.12 11.30 -8.10
N ASN A 135 -2.03 11.82 -6.89
CA ASN A 135 -3.17 12.03 -6.01
C ASN A 135 -4.10 13.15 -6.51
N ALA A 136 -3.56 14.16 -7.20
CA ALA A 136 -4.36 15.18 -7.89
C ALA A 136 -5.34 14.60 -8.94
N ARG A 137 -5.15 13.35 -9.36
CA ARG A 137 -6.05 12.62 -10.26
C ARG A 137 -6.99 11.64 -9.55
N GLY A 138 -6.82 11.43 -8.24
CA GLY A 138 -7.60 10.51 -7.40
C GLY A 138 -8.40 11.22 -6.33
N LYS A 139 -8.29 10.76 -5.09
CA LYS A 139 -8.82 11.47 -3.93
C LYS A 139 -7.85 12.60 -3.60
N GLU A 140 -8.33 13.85 -3.64
CA GLU A 140 -7.52 14.99 -3.19
C GLU A 140 -7.03 14.75 -1.76
N LEU A 141 -5.72 14.98 -1.54
CA LEU A 141 -5.17 15.00 -0.19
C LEU A 141 -5.79 16.17 0.56
N GLU A 142 -6.14 15.93 1.80
CA GLU A 142 -6.60 17.00 2.66
C GLU A 142 -5.45 18.01 2.89
N PRO A 143 -5.73 19.31 3.02
CA PRO A 143 -4.71 20.32 3.23
C PRO A 143 -3.75 20.02 4.39
N HIS A 144 -4.24 19.34 5.42
CA HIS A 144 -3.43 18.94 6.57
C HIS A 144 -2.44 17.82 6.25
N ASP A 145 -2.75 16.91 5.31
CA ASP A 145 -1.82 15.87 4.88
C ASP A 145 -0.65 16.47 4.07
N LEU A 146 -0.95 17.44 3.19
CA LEU A 146 0.06 18.18 2.44
C LEU A 146 1.00 18.97 3.36
N LEU A 147 0.42 19.61 4.39
CA LEU A 147 1.21 20.39 5.34
C LEU A 147 2.07 19.49 6.24
N LYS A 148 1.57 18.32 6.65
CA LYS A 148 2.35 17.31 7.37
C LYS A 148 3.59 16.92 6.58
N ALA A 149 3.41 16.57 5.30
CA ALA A 149 4.51 16.18 4.42
C ALA A 149 5.52 17.32 4.23
N TYR A 150 5.02 18.56 4.06
CA TYR A 150 5.88 19.75 3.96
C TYR A 150 6.71 19.98 5.22
N HIS A 151 6.09 19.94 6.40
CA HIS A 151 6.80 20.15 7.66
C HIS A 151 7.85 19.07 7.93
N LEU A 152 7.54 17.80 7.69
CA LEU A 152 8.50 16.72 7.85
C LEU A 152 9.71 16.87 6.95
N ARG A 153 9.51 17.36 5.73
CA ARG A 153 10.59 17.66 4.78
C ARG A 153 11.50 18.79 5.29
N GLU A 154 10.93 19.84 5.84
CA GLU A 154 11.70 20.99 6.31
C GLU A 154 12.40 20.76 7.67
N MET A 155 12.11 19.68 8.36
CA MET A 155 12.74 19.29 9.64
C MET A 155 14.10 18.60 9.46
N ASN A 156 14.99 19.18 8.64
CA ASN A 156 16.30 18.60 8.36
C ASN A 156 17.22 18.52 9.59
N ASP A 157 17.04 19.42 10.57
CA ASP A 157 17.86 19.50 11.78
C ASP A 157 17.22 18.80 13.00
N VAL A 158 16.11 18.10 12.81
CA VAL A 158 15.37 17.40 13.87
C VAL A 158 15.74 15.93 13.86
N ASP A 159 16.05 15.37 15.05
CA ASP A 159 16.35 13.95 15.22
C ASP A 159 15.16 13.07 14.75
N GLU A 160 15.47 11.94 14.15
CA GLU A 160 14.46 10.97 13.64
C GLU A 160 13.50 10.50 14.75
N ARG A 161 13.97 10.44 15.99
CA ARG A 161 13.15 10.10 17.14
C ARG A 161 12.11 11.17 17.46
N GLU A 162 12.49 12.43 17.36
CA GLU A 162 11.59 13.58 17.55
C GLU A 162 10.61 13.67 16.39
N LYS A 163 11.05 13.44 15.14
CA LYS A 163 10.16 13.35 13.97
C LYS A 163 9.10 12.28 14.16
N SER A 164 9.49 11.11 14.64
CA SER A 164 8.56 10.00 14.89
C SER A 164 7.50 10.35 15.93
N ILE A 165 7.87 11.08 16.98
CA ILE A 165 6.92 11.56 18.01
C ILE A 165 5.93 12.55 17.39
N ILE A 166 6.41 13.51 16.60
CA ILE A 166 5.58 14.52 15.94
C ILE A 166 4.58 13.85 14.96
N VAL A 167 5.06 12.89 14.19
CA VAL A 167 4.20 12.10 13.28
C VAL A 167 3.13 11.36 14.06
N HIS A 168 3.53 10.67 15.14
CA HIS A 168 2.61 9.93 15.99
C HIS A 168 1.53 10.83 16.59
N ASP A 169 1.92 11.99 17.13
CA ASP A 169 0.98 12.96 17.72
C ASP A 169 0.01 13.50 16.66
N TRP A 170 0.50 13.80 15.45
CA TRP A 170 -0.33 14.24 14.33
C TRP A 170 -1.35 13.18 13.91
N GLU A 171 -0.94 11.92 13.82
CA GLU A 171 -1.79 10.80 13.41
C GLU A 171 -2.84 10.43 14.46
N ASN A 172 -2.63 10.81 15.72
CA ASN A 172 -3.59 10.61 16.80
C ASN A 172 -4.70 11.68 16.83
N ILE A 173 -4.53 12.80 16.11
CA ILE A 173 -5.59 13.80 15.97
C ILE A 173 -6.61 13.30 14.95
N LYS A 174 -7.89 13.41 15.27
CA LYS A 174 -8.94 13.00 14.34
C LYS A 174 -8.92 13.88 13.08
N SER A 175 -9.08 13.26 11.92
CA SER A 175 -9.07 13.95 10.62
C SER A 175 -10.07 15.10 10.55
N ASP A 176 -11.26 14.94 11.13
CA ASP A 176 -12.29 16.00 11.18
C ASP A 176 -11.85 17.20 12.02
N GLU A 177 -11.10 16.98 13.10
CA GLU A 177 -10.54 18.04 13.94
C GLU A 177 -9.44 18.80 13.21
N LEU A 178 -8.54 18.08 12.52
CA LEU A 178 -7.51 18.68 11.66
C LEU A 178 -8.15 19.49 10.52
N SER A 179 -9.09 18.90 9.78
CA SER A 179 -9.79 19.61 8.70
C SER A 179 -10.49 20.86 9.19
N SER A 180 -11.14 20.81 10.37
CA SER A 180 -11.78 21.98 10.97
C SER A 180 -10.79 23.07 11.34
N LEU A 181 -9.62 22.69 11.88
CA LEU A 181 -8.56 23.63 12.24
C LEU A 181 -8.04 24.37 10.99
N PHE A 182 -7.77 23.62 9.91
CA PHE A 182 -7.25 24.20 8.67
C PHE A 182 -8.30 25.02 7.90
N CYS A 183 -9.56 24.65 7.91
CA CYS A 183 -10.62 25.42 7.25
C CYS A 183 -10.97 26.72 7.97
N ASN A 184 -10.79 26.79 9.30
CA ASN A 184 -11.24 27.92 10.09
C ASN A 184 -10.11 28.89 10.52
N TYR A 185 -8.87 28.48 10.48
CA TYR A 185 -7.74 29.25 11.05
C TYR A 185 -6.56 29.47 10.10
N LEU A 186 -6.59 28.92 8.90
CA LEU A 186 -5.62 29.09 7.83
C LEU A 186 -6.32 29.43 6.51
#